data_b98135e339eb5a77d9e7bc6fbf15a967
#
_entry.id   b98135e339eb5a77d9e7bc6fbf15a967
#
_cell.length_a   1.000
_cell.length_b   1.000
_cell.length_c   1.000
_cell.angle_alpha   90.00
_cell.angle_beta   90.00
_cell.angle_gamma   90.00
#
_symmetry.space_group_name_H-M   'P 1'
#
loop_
_entity.id
_entity.type
_entity.pdbx_description
1 polymer ?
#
loop_
_entity_poly.entity_id
_entity_poly.type
_entity_poly.pdbx_seq_one_letter_code
_entity_poly.pdbx_strand_id
1 'polypeptide(L)'
;MENKTFLAVDRRWSPPAAAGRTNALTCDVEDYFQVSAFEHLVRRDSWKEWECRIPRNVDRVLDLYDQAGVRGTFFILGWVAENFPEVVRRIVAEGHEVASHGMQHVRVWDQTPDAFRADIVRARTLLQDVTGQRVRGYRAASWSLDERTPWAHRIMAEAGYEYSSSIYPIAHDHYGLPDAPDFPFYVKSAGILEIPASTSRLLGRNLPAAGGGYFRLMPLAVSRWLMQRISRTREMPVVFYFHPWELDPEQPRMTGITARTRFRHYVNLQRFEPRLARLLRDLKWGRMDEIYLGNSG
;
A
#
# COMPACT_ATOMS: atom_id res chain seq x y z
N MET A 1 -35.33 3.47 -6.55
CA MET A 1 -33.98 3.95 -6.16
C MET A 1 -33.26 2.77 -5.55
N GLU A 2 -32.59 1.96 -6.37
CA GLU A 2 -31.78 0.84 -5.90
C GLU A 2 -30.58 1.42 -5.12
N ASN A 3 -30.46 0.97 -3.89
CA ASN A 3 -29.40 1.35 -2.98
C ASN A 3 -28.08 0.82 -3.55
N LYS A 4 -27.32 1.68 -4.23
CA LYS A 4 -26.00 1.42 -4.81
C LYS A 4 -24.97 1.24 -3.69
N THR A 5 -25.03 0.15 -2.97
CA THR A 5 -23.97 -0.22 -2.04
C THR A 5 -22.98 -1.10 -2.79
N PHE A 6 -22.02 -0.47 -3.50
CA PHE A 6 -20.85 -1.12 -4.08
C PHE A 6 -20.18 -2.06 -3.08
N LEU A 7 -20.17 -1.70 -1.79
CA LEU A 7 -19.63 -2.48 -0.69
C LEU A 7 -20.75 -2.89 0.27
N ALA A 8 -21.10 -4.16 0.30
CA ALA A 8 -21.88 -4.71 1.41
C ALA A 8 -20.94 -4.94 2.60
N VAL A 9 -20.98 -4.01 3.55
CA VAL A 9 -20.04 -3.95 4.70
C VAL A 9 -20.51 -4.81 5.85
N ASP A 10 -19.61 -5.64 6.38
CA ASP A 10 -19.76 -6.32 7.66
C ASP A 10 -18.72 -5.78 8.66
N ARG A 11 -19.21 -5.17 9.73
CA ARG A 11 -18.38 -4.48 10.74
C ARG A 11 -17.83 -5.40 11.84
N ARG A 12 -17.94 -6.71 11.70
CA ARG A 12 -17.52 -7.66 12.76
C ARG A 12 -16.02 -7.70 13.01
N TRP A 13 -15.20 -7.02 12.19
CA TRP A 13 -13.78 -6.95 12.48
C TRP A 13 -13.51 -6.19 13.78
N SER A 14 -12.69 -6.77 14.63
CA SER A 14 -12.14 -6.12 15.82
C SER A 14 -10.65 -6.43 15.90
N PRO A 15 -9.82 -5.48 16.37
CA PRO A 15 -8.39 -5.75 16.49
C PRO A 15 -8.14 -6.94 17.41
N PRO A 16 -7.24 -7.86 17.04
CA PRO A 16 -6.80 -8.94 17.92
C PRO A 16 -6.31 -8.36 19.26
N ALA A 17 -6.59 -9.04 20.37
CA ALA A 17 -6.22 -8.55 21.71
C ALA A 17 -4.71 -8.28 21.86
N ALA A 18 -3.87 -9.03 21.12
CA ALA A 18 -2.42 -8.87 21.08
C ALA A 18 -1.94 -7.67 20.23
N ALA A 19 -2.77 -7.10 19.34
CA ALA A 19 -2.35 -6.02 18.46
C ALA A 19 -2.05 -4.70 19.19
N GLY A 20 -2.66 -4.49 20.36
CA GLY A 20 -2.44 -3.30 21.19
C GLY A 20 -2.64 -2.01 20.37
N ARG A 21 -1.75 -1.03 20.56
CA ARG A 21 -1.70 0.23 19.77
C ARG A 21 -0.61 0.17 18.68
N THR A 22 -0.39 -1.00 18.08
CA THR A 22 0.59 -1.19 17.01
C THR A 22 -0.04 -0.78 15.69
N ASN A 23 0.64 0.08 14.94
CA ASN A 23 0.21 0.55 13.62
C ASN A 23 0.80 -0.33 12.52
N ALA A 24 0.15 -0.41 11.38
CA ALA A 24 0.64 -1.13 10.22
C ALA A 24 1.59 -0.25 9.41
N LEU A 25 2.83 -0.75 9.22
CA LEU A 25 3.84 -0.11 8.40
C LEU A 25 3.88 -0.83 7.06
N THR A 26 3.62 -0.11 5.96
CA THR A 26 3.56 -0.73 4.64
C THR A 26 4.42 0.01 3.62
N CYS A 27 5.05 -0.75 2.72
CA CYS A 27 5.86 -0.25 1.64
C CYS A 27 5.39 -0.88 0.33
N ASP A 28 5.00 -0.06 -0.65
CA ASP A 28 4.60 -0.52 -1.97
C ASP A 28 5.85 -0.54 -2.86
N VAL A 29 6.35 -1.74 -3.17
CA VAL A 29 7.64 -1.94 -3.84
C VAL A 29 7.48 -1.74 -5.34
N GLU A 30 7.62 -0.51 -5.74
CA GLU A 30 7.69 -0.05 -7.12
C GLU A 30 8.82 0.96 -7.30
N ASP A 31 9.28 1.16 -8.53
CA ASP A 31 10.29 2.16 -8.86
C ASP A 31 9.67 3.50 -9.25
N TYR A 32 10.51 4.56 -9.26
CA TYR A 32 10.10 5.92 -9.63
C TYR A 32 9.39 6.01 -10.99
N PHE A 33 9.76 5.14 -11.93
CA PHE A 33 9.18 5.13 -13.29
C PHE A 33 7.92 4.27 -13.41
N GLN A 34 7.60 3.43 -12.42
CA GLN A 34 6.44 2.52 -12.44
C GLN A 34 5.15 3.18 -11.95
N VAL A 35 5.26 4.39 -11.41
CA VAL A 35 4.11 5.14 -10.88
C VAL A 35 3.11 5.51 -11.98
N SER A 36 1.82 5.42 -11.71
CA SER A 36 0.76 5.75 -12.67
C SER A 36 0.84 7.17 -13.23
N ALA A 37 1.49 8.09 -12.51
CA ALA A 37 1.70 9.46 -12.97
C ALA A 37 2.57 9.55 -14.24
N PHE A 38 3.35 8.51 -14.54
CA PHE A 38 4.27 8.46 -15.68
C PHE A 38 3.88 7.42 -16.73
N GLU A 39 2.77 6.71 -16.59
CA GLU A 39 2.37 5.62 -17.49
C GLU A 39 2.18 6.05 -18.96
N HIS A 40 1.89 7.35 -19.19
CA HIS A 40 1.80 7.92 -20.56
C HIS A 40 3.19 8.14 -21.19
N LEU A 41 4.27 8.11 -20.41
CA LEU A 41 5.65 8.28 -20.88
C LEU A 41 6.42 6.96 -20.83
N VAL A 42 6.10 6.11 -19.87
CA VAL A 42 6.84 4.88 -19.59
C VAL A 42 5.93 3.68 -19.81
N ARG A 43 6.12 3.00 -20.93
CA ARG A 43 5.37 1.79 -21.25
C ARG A 43 5.88 0.62 -20.40
N ARG A 44 4.98 -0.28 -19.99
CA ARG A 44 5.32 -1.45 -19.15
C ARG A 44 6.30 -2.42 -19.83
N ASP A 45 6.20 -2.55 -21.15
CA ASP A 45 7.11 -3.39 -21.95
C ASP A 45 8.56 -2.83 -22.02
N SER A 46 8.74 -1.53 -21.77
CA SER A 46 10.06 -0.87 -21.75
C SER A 46 10.68 -0.75 -20.35
N TRP A 47 10.06 -1.27 -19.30
CA TRP A 47 10.58 -1.12 -17.93
C TRP A 47 12.01 -1.63 -17.73
N LYS A 48 12.43 -2.63 -18.50
CA LYS A 48 13.80 -3.17 -18.45
C LYS A 48 14.86 -2.23 -19.03
N GLU A 49 14.43 -1.22 -19.77
CA GLU A 49 15.32 -0.22 -20.39
C GLU A 49 15.60 0.96 -19.43
N TRP A 50 14.84 1.06 -18.35
CA TRP A 50 15.00 2.12 -17.35
C TRP A 50 15.98 1.69 -16.25
N GLU A 51 16.71 2.67 -15.70
CA GLU A 51 17.56 2.44 -14.55
C GLU A 51 16.73 2.05 -13.33
N CYS A 52 16.75 0.76 -12.99
CA CYS A 52 16.01 0.26 -11.83
C CYS A 52 16.77 0.56 -10.53
N ARG A 53 16.08 1.18 -9.59
CA ARG A 53 16.61 1.58 -8.28
C ARG A 53 16.01 0.81 -7.11
N ILE A 54 15.12 -0.16 -7.39
CA ILE A 54 14.46 -0.97 -6.37
C ILE A 54 15.45 -1.64 -5.42
N PRO A 55 16.50 -2.37 -5.87
CA PRO A 55 17.40 -3.05 -4.94
C PRO A 55 18.01 -2.08 -3.93
N ARG A 56 18.63 -0.98 -4.41
CA ARG A 56 19.26 0.03 -3.57
C ARG A 56 18.26 0.70 -2.61
N ASN A 57 17.06 1.02 -3.10
CA ASN A 57 16.08 1.75 -2.31
C ASN A 57 15.39 0.83 -1.29
N VAL A 58 15.17 -0.44 -1.61
CA VAL A 58 14.66 -1.44 -0.65
C VAL A 58 15.70 -1.71 0.44
N ASP A 59 16.99 -1.82 0.09
CA ASP A 59 18.06 -1.94 1.08
C ASP A 59 18.01 -0.81 2.11
N ARG A 60 17.84 0.44 1.65
CA ARG A 60 17.69 1.61 2.55
C ARG A 60 16.45 1.52 3.43
N VAL A 61 15.32 0.99 2.91
CA VAL A 61 14.11 0.76 3.72
C VAL A 61 14.38 -0.27 4.81
N LEU A 62 15.02 -1.38 4.46
CA LEU A 62 15.34 -2.46 5.39
C LEU A 62 16.31 -1.99 6.48
N ASP A 63 17.36 -1.23 6.12
CA ASP A 63 18.29 -0.63 7.07
C ASP A 63 17.57 0.29 8.08
N LEU A 64 16.60 1.10 7.62
CA LEU A 64 15.80 1.95 8.51
C LEU A 64 14.89 1.14 9.45
N TYR A 65 14.33 0.03 8.95
CA TYR A 65 13.47 -0.85 9.75
C TYR A 65 14.28 -1.59 10.82
N ASP A 66 15.46 -2.10 10.45
CA ASP A 66 16.39 -2.75 11.38
C ASP A 66 16.85 -1.79 12.48
N GLN A 67 17.31 -0.58 12.12
CA GLN A 67 17.72 0.47 13.07
C GLN A 67 16.62 0.88 14.04
N ALA A 68 15.36 0.80 13.60
CA ALA A 68 14.21 1.12 14.45
C ALA A 68 13.67 -0.10 15.21
N GLY A 69 14.15 -1.31 14.92
CA GLY A 69 13.65 -2.56 15.50
C GLY A 69 12.19 -2.85 15.11
N VAL A 70 11.77 -2.48 13.91
CA VAL A 70 10.38 -2.62 13.43
C VAL A 70 10.27 -3.60 12.28
N ARG A 71 9.09 -4.19 12.12
CA ARG A 71 8.72 -5.00 10.96
C ARG A 71 7.56 -4.36 10.24
N GLY A 72 7.42 -4.67 8.94
CA GLY A 72 6.37 -4.12 8.10
C GLY A 72 5.92 -5.09 7.02
N THR A 73 4.95 -4.67 6.22
CA THR A 73 4.41 -5.38 5.07
C THR A 73 4.89 -4.72 3.79
N PHE A 74 5.43 -5.51 2.89
CA PHE A 74 5.86 -5.07 1.57
C PHE A 74 4.89 -5.58 0.52
N PHE A 75 4.16 -4.68 -0.13
CA PHE A 75 3.31 -4.98 -1.28
C PHE A 75 4.19 -4.94 -2.53
N ILE A 76 4.45 -6.12 -3.11
CA ILE A 76 5.47 -6.29 -4.14
C ILE A 76 4.81 -6.57 -5.49
N LEU A 77 5.25 -5.86 -6.54
CA LEU A 77 4.89 -6.17 -7.91
C LEU A 77 5.49 -7.53 -8.33
N GLY A 78 4.70 -8.35 -9.03
CA GLY A 78 5.21 -9.61 -9.59
C GLY A 78 6.40 -9.37 -10.53
N TRP A 79 6.41 -8.26 -11.26
CA TRP A 79 7.57 -7.83 -12.07
C TRP A 79 8.86 -7.70 -11.23
N VAL A 80 8.77 -7.20 -10.01
CA VAL A 80 9.92 -7.11 -9.10
C VAL A 80 10.39 -8.50 -8.70
N ALA A 81 9.46 -9.39 -8.34
CA ALA A 81 9.80 -10.77 -7.99
C ALA A 81 10.41 -11.54 -9.16
N GLU A 82 9.99 -11.26 -10.39
CA GLU A 82 10.52 -11.87 -11.61
C GLU A 82 11.95 -11.39 -11.96
N ASN A 83 12.25 -10.11 -11.74
CA ASN A 83 13.51 -9.50 -12.15
C ASN A 83 14.54 -9.35 -11.01
N PHE A 84 14.08 -9.29 -9.75
CA PHE A 84 14.90 -9.10 -8.54
C PHE A 84 14.46 -10.01 -7.40
N PRO A 85 14.42 -11.34 -7.60
CA PRO A 85 13.94 -12.28 -6.59
C PRO A 85 14.76 -12.26 -5.30
N GLU A 86 16.04 -11.86 -5.35
CA GLU A 86 16.91 -11.70 -4.20
C GLU A 86 16.43 -10.61 -3.24
N VAL A 87 15.86 -9.51 -3.78
CA VAL A 87 15.24 -8.44 -2.97
C VAL A 87 14.06 -8.99 -2.16
N VAL A 88 13.22 -9.78 -2.82
CA VAL A 88 12.03 -10.38 -2.17
C VAL A 88 12.44 -11.38 -1.08
N ARG A 89 13.44 -12.22 -1.36
CA ARG A 89 13.98 -13.18 -0.37
C ARG A 89 14.59 -12.46 0.85
N ARG A 90 15.30 -11.35 0.62
CA ARG A 90 15.88 -10.55 1.70
C ARG A 90 14.79 -9.96 2.61
N ILE A 91 13.71 -9.39 2.04
CA ILE A 91 12.56 -8.88 2.80
C ILE A 91 12.00 -9.95 3.74
N VAL A 92 11.82 -11.18 3.25
CA VAL A 92 11.35 -12.31 4.06
C VAL A 92 12.35 -12.73 5.12
N ALA A 93 13.65 -12.81 4.77
CA ALA A 93 14.71 -13.23 5.69
C ALA A 93 14.84 -12.28 6.89
N GLU A 94 14.52 -10.99 6.72
CA GLU A 94 14.50 -10.00 7.77
C GLU A 94 13.16 -9.97 8.57
N GLY A 95 12.25 -10.92 8.30
CA GLY A 95 11.02 -11.15 9.08
C GLY A 95 9.84 -10.25 8.70
N HIS A 96 9.89 -9.62 7.54
CA HIS A 96 8.78 -8.80 7.04
C HIS A 96 7.74 -9.65 6.31
N GLU A 97 6.51 -9.14 6.22
CA GLU A 97 5.46 -9.73 5.42
C GLU A 97 5.63 -9.35 3.95
N VAL A 98 5.49 -10.34 3.05
CA VAL A 98 5.35 -10.12 1.61
C VAL A 98 3.87 -10.24 1.24
N ALA A 99 3.34 -9.20 0.62
CA ALA A 99 1.99 -9.13 0.07
C ALA A 99 2.07 -8.76 -1.43
N SER A 100 0.99 -8.93 -2.16
CA SER A 100 0.95 -8.70 -3.61
C SER A 100 0.50 -7.29 -3.97
N HIS A 101 1.19 -6.68 -4.96
CA HIS A 101 0.78 -5.43 -5.61
C HIS A 101 0.36 -5.61 -7.08
N GLY A 102 -0.06 -6.83 -7.47
CA GLY A 102 -0.30 -7.23 -8.85
C GLY A 102 1.00 -7.51 -9.62
N MET A 103 0.89 -7.78 -10.93
CA MET A 103 2.07 -8.08 -11.75
C MET A 103 2.81 -6.85 -12.22
N GLN A 104 2.12 -5.90 -12.84
CA GLN A 104 2.71 -4.78 -13.58
C GLN A 104 2.04 -3.44 -13.29
N HIS A 105 1.57 -3.23 -12.07
CA HIS A 105 0.96 -1.97 -11.63
C HIS A 105 -0.19 -1.49 -12.55
N VAL A 106 -1.01 -2.43 -13.07
CA VAL A 106 -2.20 -2.11 -13.85
C VAL A 106 -3.35 -1.79 -12.90
N ARG A 107 -3.99 -0.64 -13.09
CA ARG A 107 -5.16 -0.29 -12.28
C ARG A 107 -6.29 -1.31 -12.47
N VAL A 108 -7.01 -1.63 -11.42
CA VAL A 108 -8.08 -2.64 -11.48
C VAL A 108 -9.19 -2.24 -12.44
N TRP A 109 -9.58 -0.97 -12.46
CA TRP A 109 -10.60 -0.48 -13.39
C TRP A 109 -10.18 -0.43 -14.88
N ASP A 110 -8.90 -0.59 -15.17
CA ASP A 110 -8.37 -0.68 -16.54
C ASP A 110 -8.27 -2.15 -17.02
N GLN A 111 -8.79 -3.09 -16.22
CA GLN A 111 -8.77 -4.52 -16.50
C GLN A 111 -10.18 -5.10 -16.61
N THR A 112 -10.32 -6.16 -17.40
CA THR A 112 -11.50 -7.03 -17.32
C THR A 112 -11.39 -7.94 -16.09
N PRO A 113 -12.51 -8.51 -15.59
CA PRO A 113 -12.48 -9.48 -14.49
C PRO A 113 -11.50 -10.63 -14.72
N ASP A 114 -11.45 -11.19 -15.94
CA ASP A 114 -10.57 -12.32 -16.26
C ASP A 114 -9.09 -11.88 -16.33
N ALA A 115 -8.79 -10.71 -16.90
CA ALA A 115 -7.45 -10.15 -16.91
C ALA A 115 -6.96 -9.88 -15.47
N PHE A 116 -7.79 -9.30 -14.63
CA PHE A 116 -7.48 -9.07 -13.23
C PHE A 116 -7.21 -10.39 -12.47
N ARG A 117 -8.05 -11.41 -12.68
CA ARG A 117 -7.85 -12.76 -12.10
C ARG A 117 -6.49 -13.31 -12.50
N ALA A 118 -6.19 -13.29 -13.79
CA ALA A 118 -4.90 -13.79 -14.31
C ALA A 118 -3.70 -13.03 -13.71
N ASP A 119 -3.80 -11.70 -13.62
CA ASP A 119 -2.77 -10.83 -13.03
C ASP A 119 -2.47 -11.20 -11.58
N ILE A 120 -3.51 -11.20 -10.72
CA ILE A 120 -3.32 -11.41 -9.28
C ILE A 120 -2.95 -12.84 -8.92
N VAL A 121 -3.46 -13.85 -9.66
CA VAL A 121 -3.08 -15.25 -9.45
C VAL A 121 -1.61 -15.46 -9.83
N ARG A 122 -1.18 -14.95 -10.99
CA ARG A 122 0.22 -15.03 -11.43
C ARG A 122 1.14 -14.34 -10.42
N ALA A 123 0.81 -13.12 -9.99
CA ALA A 123 1.62 -12.37 -9.03
C ALA A 123 1.75 -13.14 -7.70
N ARG A 124 0.64 -13.67 -7.17
CA ARG A 124 0.61 -14.42 -5.92
C ARG A 124 1.45 -15.69 -6.01
N THR A 125 1.27 -16.49 -7.07
CA THR A 125 2.03 -17.73 -7.28
C THR A 125 3.53 -17.43 -7.33
N LEU A 126 3.94 -16.46 -8.14
CA LEU A 126 5.35 -16.09 -8.27
C LEU A 126 5.97 -15.63 -6.94
N LEU A 127 5.26 -14.79 -6.20
CA LEU A 127 5.72 -14.33 -4.88
C LEU A 127 5.84 -15.50 -3.89
N GLN A 128 4.91 -16.45 -3.90
CA GLN A 128 4.97 -17.65 -3.06
C GLN A 128 6.14 -18.58 -3.47
N ASP A 129 6.38 -18.77 -4.77
CA ASP A 129 7.50 -19.57 -5.26
C ASP A 129 8.87 -18.96 -4.86
N VAL A 130 8.99 -17.62 -4.90
CA VAL A 130 10.23 -16.92 -4.52
C VAL A 130 10.47 -16.95 -3.01
N THR A 131 9.39 -16.83 -2.21
CA THR A 131 9.48 -16.66 -0.75
C THR A 131 9.37 -17.97 0.03
N GLY A 132 8.76 -19.00 -0.54
CA GLY A 132 8.36 -20.21 0.18
C GLY A 132 7.26 -19.95 1.23
N GLN A 133 6.62 -18.79 1.21
CA GLN A 133 5.62 -18.37 2.19
C GLN A 133 4.26 -18.10 1.53
N ARG A 134 3.20 -18.21 2.32
CA ARG A 134 1.85 -17.86 1.85
C ARG A 134 1.70 -16.35 1.74
N VAL A 135 1.30 -15.88 0.56
CA VAL A 135 0.95 -14.47 0.31
C VAL A 135 -0.53 -14.27 0.62
N ARG A 136 -0.82 -13.51 1.68
CA ARG A 136 -2.17 -13.34 2.26
C ARG A 136 -2.85 -12.06 1.84
N GLY A 137 -2.05 -11.00 1.58
CA GLY A 137 -2.53 -9.65 1.32
C GLY A 137 -2.39 -9.21 -0.14
N TYR A 138 -3.31 -8.32 -0.55
CA TYR A 138 -3.27 -7.65 -1.84
C TYR A 138 -3.51 -6.14 -1.68
N ARG A 139 -2.80 -5.33 -2.46
CA ARG A 139 -3.07 -3.90 -2.64
C ARG A 139 -3.18 -3.58 -4.11
N ALA A 140 -4.27 -2.90 -4.50
CA ALA A 140 -4.48 -2.47 -5.87
C ALA A 140 -3.55 -1.29 -6.22
N ALA A 141 -2.96 -1.36 -7.41
CA ALA A 141 -2.20 -0.25 -7.98
C ALA A 141 -3.01 1.04 -7.91
N SER A 142 -2.40 2.13 -7.42
CA SER A 142 -3.00 3.46 -7.33
C SER A 142 -4.36 3.52 -6.63
N TRP A 143 -4.61 2.66 -5.65
CA TRP A 143 -5.89 2.62 -4.91
C TRP A 143 -7.11 2.50 -5.84
N SER A 144 -7.00 1.68 -6.88
CA SER A 144 -7.91 1.62 -8.01
C SER A 144 -9.12 0.69 -7.83
N LEU A 145 -9.58 0.53 -6.57
CA LEU A 145 -10.86 -0.13 -6.29
C LEU A 145 -11.94 0.92 -6.06
N ASP A 146 -12.96 0.88 -6.91
CA ASP A 146 -14.13 1.73 -6.79
C ASP A 146 -15.40 1.07 -7.37
N GLU A 147 -16.46 1.85 -7.58
CA GLU A 147 -17.75 1.37 -8.08
C GLU A 147 -17.69 0.72 -9.46
N ARG A 148 -16.63 0.95 -10.23
CA ARG A 148 -16.39 0.32 -11.55
C ARG A 148 -15.95 -1.13 -11.45
N THR A 149 -15.50 -1.56 -10.27
CA THR A 149 -14.87 -2.87 -10.03
C THR A 149 -15.56 -3.71 -8.96
N PRO A 150 -16.91 -3.86 -9.01
CA PRO A 150 -17.68 -4.54 -7.95
C PRO A 150 -17.34 -6.03 -7.80
N TRP A 151 -16.69 -6.59 -8.78
CA TRP A 151 -16.26 -7.99 -8.86
C TRP A 151 -14.91 -8.26 -8.20
N ALA A 152 -14.11 -7.21 -7.93
CA ALA A 152 -12.70 -7.35 -7.59
C ALA A 152 -12.46 -8.11 -6.26
N HIS A 153 -13.17 -7.76 -5.20
CA HIS A 153 -13.01 -8.43 -3.90
C HIS A 153 -13.33 -9.93 -3.97
N ARG A 154 -14.37 -10.32 -4.74
CA ARG A 154 -14.71 -11.73 -4.93
C ARG A 154 -13.58 -12.46 -5.65
N ILE A 155 -13.02 -11.87 -6.70
CA ILE A 155 -11.91 -12.47 -7.44
C ILE A 155 -10.66 -12.60 -6.56
N MET A 156 -10.36 -11.63 -5.70
CA MET A 156 -9.26 -11.73 -4.73
C MET A 156 -9.48 -12.89 -3.75
N ALA A 157 -10.68 -13.03 -3.19
CA ALA A 157 -11.01 -14.14 -2.28
C ALA A 157 -10.88 -15.50 -2.97
N GLU A 158 -11.40 -15.64 -4.19
CA GLU A 158 -11.29 -16.84 -5.01
C GLU A 158 -9.84 -17.16 -5.39
N ALA A 159 -8.99 -16.14 -5.56
CA ALA A 159 -7.55 -16.28 -5.78
C ALA A 159 -6.79 -16.63 -4.49
N GLY A 160 -7.45 -16.69 -3.33
CA GLY A 160 -6.91 -17.12 -2.05
C GLY A 160 -6.23 -16.02 -1.23
N TYR A 161 -6.50 -14.74 -1.51
CA TYR A 161 -6.14 -13.63 -0.63
C TYR A 161 -7.10 -13.58 0.57
N GLU A 162 -6.58 -13.23 1.73
CA GLU A 162 -7.33 -13.14 2.97
C GLU A 162 -7.70 -11.70 3.31
N TYR A 163 -6.87 -10.74 2.89
CA TYR A 163 -7.18 -9.31 3.02
C TYR A 163 -6.79 -8.51 1.77
N SER A 164 -7.47 -7.39 1.62
CA SER A 164 -7.15 -6.33 0.67
C SER A 164 -6.88 -5.02 1.42
N SER A 165 -6.00 -4.21 0.93
CA SER A 165 -5.79 -2.83 1.38
C SER A 165 -5.77 -1.93 0.15
N SER A 166 -6.93 -1.75 -0.48
CA SER A 166 -7.04 -1.18 -1.83
C SER A 166 -7.99 0.01 -1.93
N ILE A 167 -8.70 0.34 -0.86
CA ILE A 167 -9.62 1.48 -0.82
C ILE A 167 -8.99 2.64 -0.06
N TYR A 168 -9.10 3.85 -0.62
CA TYR A 168 -8.73 5.07 0.05
C TYR A 168 -9.96 5.98 0.21
N PRO A 169 -10.47 6.19 1.45
CA PRO A 169 -11.70 6.94 1.70
C PRO A 169 -11.51 8.46 1.63
N ILE A 170 -11.05 8.97 0.51
CA ILE A 170 -10.83 10.42 0.26
C ILE A 170 -11.37 10.83 -1.11
N ALA A 171 -11.65 12.12 -1.26
CA ALA A 171 -11.86 12.73 -2.56
C ALA A 171 -10.49 13.14 -3.15
N HIS A 172 -10.10 12.50 -4.25
CA HIS A 172 -8.87 12.80 -4.97
C HIS A 172 -9.12 12.78 -6.49
N ASP A 173 -8.33 13.55 -7.25
CA ASP A 173 -8.50 13.71 -8.70
C ASP A 173 -8.09 12.48 -9.54
N HIS A 174 -7.37 11.53 -8.98
CA HIS A 174 -6.89 10.33 -9.68
C HIS A 174 -7.36 9.01 -9.07
N TYR A 175 -7.83 9.00 -7.82
CA TYR A 175 -8.26 7.81 -7.08
C TYR A 175 -9.12 8.20 -5.87
N GLY A 176 -9.58 7.20 -5.14
CA GLY A 176 -10.30 7.40 -3.88
C GLY A 176 -11.79 7.15 -3.98
N LEU A 177 -12.35 6.75 -2.86
CA LEU A 177 -13.77 6.46 -2.67
C LEU A 177 -14.26 7.16 -1.40
N PRO A 178 -14.66 8.45 -1.47
CA PRO A 178 -14.92 9.30 -0.30
C PRO A 178 -15.94 8.72 0.68
N ASP A 179 -16.94 8.01 0.16
CA ASP A 179 -18.06 7.44 0.91
C ASP A 179 -17.78 6.04 1.44
N ALA A 180 -16.59 5.48 1.16
CA ALA A 180 -16.19 4.19 1.71
C ALA A 180 -15.98 4.27 3.23
N PRO A 181 -16.15 3.14 3.95
CA PRO A 181 -15.76 3.06 5.35
C PRO A 181 -14.29 3.44 5.56
N ASP A 182 -14.01 4.19 6.63
CA ASP A 182 -12.66 4.59 7.04
C ASP A 182 -12.10 3.70 8.18
N PHE A 183 -12.61 2.46 8.25
CA PHE A 183 -12.23 1.43 9.22
C PHE A 183 -12.19 0.06 8.52
N PRO A 184 -11.46 -0.94 9.07
CA PRO A 184 -11.43 -2.29 8.52
C PRO A 184 -12.79 -2.97 8.57
N PHE A 185 -13.17 -3.68 7.50
CA PHE A 185 -14.45 -4.36 7.38
C PHE A 185 -14.37 -5.58 6.47
N TYR A 186 -15.21 -6.58 6.74
CA TYR A 186 -15.39 -7.68 5.79
C TYR A 186 -16.35 -7.30 4.67
N VAL A 187 -15.97 -7.60 3.44
CA VAL A 187 -16.85 -7.49 2.27
C VAL A 187 -17.78 -8.71 2.26
N LYS A 188 -19.07 -8.52 2.59
CA LYS A 188 -20.03 -9.62 2.80
C LYS A 188 -20.12 -10.60 1.62
N SER A 189 -20.08 -10.10 0.40
CA SER A 189 -20.21 -10.91 -0.82
C SER A 189 -18.98 -11.77 -1.12
N ALA A 190 -17.84 -11.46 -0.50
CA ALA A 190 -16.55 -12.10 -0.77
C ALA A 190 -15.91 -12.75 0.47
N GLY A 191 -16.31 -12.36 1.66
CA GLY A 191 -15.72 -12.84 2.91
C GLY A 191 -14.28 -12.37 3.15
N ILE A 192 -13.75 -11.48 2.31
CA ILE A 192 -12.41 -10.92 2.42
C ILE A 192 -12.42 -9.68 3.32
N LEU A 193 -11.35 -9.48 4.08
CA LEU A 193 -11.15 -8.28 4.89
C LEU A 193 -10.60 -7.14 4.03
N GLU A 194 -11.31 -6.01 3.95
CA GLU A 194 -10.76 -4.76 3.38
C GLU A 194 -10.23 -3.87 4.50
N ILE A 195 -9.00 -3.41 4.34
CA ILE A 195 -8.28 -2.55 5.27
C ILE A 195 -7.96 -1.23 4.56
N PRO A 196 -8.82 -0.21 4.67
CA PRO A 196 -8.64 1.04 3.95
C PRO A 196 -7.39 1.81 4.40
N ALA A 197 -6.86 2.63 3.47
CA ALA A 197 -5.83 3.61 3.81
C ALA A 197 -6.36 4.57 4.90
N SER A 198 -5.50 4.90 5.86
CA SER A 198 -5.90 5.66 7.03
C SER A 198 -6.21 7.11 6.73
N THR A 199 -7.39 7.55 7.15
CA THR A 199 -7.85 8.93 7.09
C THR A 199 -8.23 9.43 8.47
N SER A 200 -8.05 10.73 8.70
CA SER A 200 -8.52 11.39 9.91
C SER A 200 -9.69 12.31 9.56
N ARG A 201 -10.84 12.09 10.19
CA ARG A 201 -12.01 12.91 9.94
C ARG A 201 -11.88 14.24 10.69
N LEU A 202 -11.89 15.33 9.93
CA LEU A 202 -11.83 16.70 10.47
C LEU A 202 -12.83 17.58 9.71
N LEU A 203 -13.66 18.35 10.43
CA LEU A 203 -14.68 19.24 9.87
C LEU A 203 -15.57 18.54 8.81
N GLY A 204 -15.99 17.31 9.09
CA GLY A 204 -16.86 16.52 8.20
C GLY A 204 -16.18 15.90 6.98
N ARG A 205 -14.86 16.12 6.78
CA ARG A 205 -14.10 15.58 5.64
C ARG A 205 -13.03 14.58 6.09
N ASN A 206 -12.79 13.57 5.28
CA ASN A 206 -11.69 12.65 5.47
C ASN A 206 -10.41 13.27 4.92
N LEU A 207 -9.43 13.50 5.79
CA LEU A 207 -8.11 13.99 5.43
C LEU A 207 -7.13 12.81 5.36
N PRO A 208 -6.27 12.74 4.34
CA PRO A 208 -5.22 11.73 4.28
C PRO A 208 -4.26 11.90 5.46
N ALA A 209 -4.10 10.86 6.26
CA ALA A 209 -3.34 10.93 7.49
C ALA A 209 -1.98 10.22 7.41
N ALA A 210 -1.84 9.25 6.50
CA ALA A 210 -0.74 8.29 6.56
C ALA A 210 -0.30 7.77 5.18
N GLY A 211 0.03 8.66 4.26
CA GLY A 211 0.59 8.30 2.95
C GLY A 211 1.84 9.10 2.65
N GLY A 212 2.84 8.48 2.02
CA GLY A 212 4.17 9.05 1.74
C GLY A 212 4.10 10.43 1.08
N GLY A 213 3.29 10.60 0.04
CA GLY A 213 3.11 11.88 -0.64
C GLY A 213 2.61 12.99 0.29
N TYR A 214 1.59 12.73 1.10
CA TYR A 214 1.09 13.68 2.09
C TYR A 214 2.06 13.89 3.25
N PHE A 215 2.75 12.83 3.66
CA PHE A 215 3.78 12.89 4.69
C PHE A 215 4.98 13.77 4.27
N ARG A 216 5.30 13.82 2.96
CA ARG A 216 6.30 14.75 2.43
C ARG A 216 5.84 16.20 2.42
N LEU A 217 4.54 16.43 2.19
CA LEU A 217 3.96 17.78 2.12
C LEU A 217 3.73 18.42 3.49
N MET A 218 3.22 17.65 4.45
CA MET A 218 2.85 18.16 5.78
C MET A 218 4.08 18.22 6.72
N PRO A 219 4.09 19.16 7.69
CA PRO A 219 5.03 19.08 8.80
C PRO A 219 4.88 17.76 9.58
N LEU A 220 6.00 17.17 10.01
CA LEU A 220 6.00 15.90 10.75
C LEU A 220 5.05 15.90 11.97
N ALA A 221 5.02 17.02 12.70
CA ALA A 221 4.13 17.17 13.86
C ALA A 221 2.66 17.04 13.51
N VAL A 222 2.25 17.56 12.33
CA VAL A 222 0.87 17.46 11.82
C VAL A 222 0.55 16.01 11.43
N SER A 223 1.43 15.36 10.67
CA SER A 223 1.26 13.96 10.30
C SER A 223 1.13 13.06 11.55
N ARG A 224 2.02 13.23 12.53
CA ARG A 224 1.95 12.51 13.82
C ARG A 224 0.65 12.76 14.58
N TRP A 225 0.23 14.00 14.65
CA TRP A 225 -1.02 14.39 15.32
C TRP A 225 -2.22 13.72 14.65
N LEU A 226 -2.31 13.72 13.31
CA LEU A 226 -3.37 13.05 12.57
C LEU A 226 -3.40 11.54 12.85
N MET A 227 -2.24 10.87 12.81
CA MET A 227 -2.13 9.44 13.12
C MET A 227 -2.53 9.13 14.56
N GLN A 228 -2.00 9.88 15.52
CA GLN A 228 -2.36 9.71 16.94
C GLN A 228 -3.83 10.00 17.20
N ARG A 229 -4.43 10.92 16.47
CA ARG A 229 -5.86 11.19 16.55
C ARG A 229 -6.68 9.97 16.15
N ILE A 230 -6.34 9.28 15.05
CA ILE A 230 -7.00 8.03 14.63
C ILE A 230 -6.91 7.00 15.76
N SER A 231 -5.71 6.71 16.25
CA SER A 231 -5.51 5.71 17.29
C SER A 231 -6.25 6.03 18.59
N ARG A 232 -6.38 7.33 18.94
CA ARG A 232 -7.07 7.75 20.17
C ARG A 232 -8.59 7.79 20.05
N THR A 233 -9.11 8.26 18.90
CA THR A 233 -10.56 8.51 18.74
C THR A 233 -11.31 7.33 18.16
N ARG A 234 -10.62 6.43 17.46
CA ARG A 234 -11.19 5.26 16.78
C ARG A 234 -10.72 3.94 17.38
N GLU A 235 -9.73 3.96 18.26
CA GLU A 235 -9.11 2.75 18.84
C GLU A 235 -8.64 1.74 17.77
N MET A 236 -8.20 2.27 16.61
CA MET A 236 -7.79 1.46 15.45
C MET A 236 -6.33 1.69 15.12
N PRO A 237 -5.64 0.65 14.59
CA PRO A 237 -4.33 0.80 13.98
C PRO A 237 -4.36 1.77 12.79
N VAL A 238 -3.29 2.55 12.63
CA VAL A 238 -3.05 3.36 11.44
C VAL A 238 -2.34 2.50 10.41
N VAL A 239 -2.75 2.57 9.15
CA VAL A 239 -2.00 2.03 8.00
C VAL A 239 -1.18 3.17 7.40
N PHE A 240 0.14 3.14 7.60
CA PHE A 240 1.05 4.05 6.93
C PHE A 240 1.64 3.38 5.70
N TYR A 241 1.63 4.08 4.55
CA TYR A 241 2.20 3.56 3.30
C TYR A 241 3.16 4.57 2.65
N PHE A 242 4.17 4.05 2.00
CA PHE A 242 5.11 4.80 1.18
C PHE A 242 5.76 3.87 0.15
N HIS A 243 6.61 4.43 -0.73
CA HIS A 243 7.30 3.69 -1.76
C HIS A 243 8.84 3.82 -1.58
N PRO A 244 9.64 2.82 -1.96
CA PRO A 244 11.10 2.88 -1.82
C PRO A 244 11.72 4.08 -2.54
N TRP A 245 11.19 4.48 -3.70
CA TRP A 245 11.68 5.63 -4.45
C TRP A 245 11.51 6.98 -3.71
N GLU A 246 10.67 7.06 -2.69
CA GLU A 246 10.53 8.27 -1.87
C GLU A 246 11.76 8.55 -1.00
N LEU A 247 12.61 7.54 -0.78
CA LEU A 247 13.90 7.70 -0.10
C LEU A 247 15.02 8.15 -1.04
N ASP A 248 14.77 8.23 -2.36
CA ASP A 248 15.79 8.52 -3.36
C ASP A 248 15.66 9.94 -3.95
N PRO A 249 16.26 10.96 -3.35
CA PRO A 249 16.26 12.32 -3.90
C PRO A 249 17.09 12.44 -5.21
N GLU A 250 17.96 11.46 -5.49
CA GLU A 250 18.84 11.42 -6.67
C GLU A 250 18.24 10.63 -7.84
N GLN A 251 16.98 10.17 -7.70
CA GLN A 251 16.31 9.46 -8.79
C GLN A 251 16.25 10.31 -10.07
N PRO A 252 16.29 9.70 -11.26
CA PRO A 252 16.21 10.40 -12.53
C PRO A 252 14.99 11.35 -12.62
N ARG A 253 15.22 12.53 -13.20
CA ARG A 253 14.16 13.53 -13.37
C ARG A 253 13.40 13.29 -14.67
N MET A 254 12.13 12.92 -14.56
CA MET A 254 11.27 12.72 -15.73
C MET A 254 11.04 14.03 -16.47
N THR A 255 11.19 13.98 -17.79
CA THR A 255 10.85 15.07 -18.72
C THR A 255 9.45 14.84 -19.29
N GLY A 256 8.83 15.83 -19.93
CA GLY A 256 7.51 15.67 -20.53
C GLY A 256 6.33 15.59 -19.56
N ILE A 257 6.54 15.89 -18.27
CA ILE A 257 5.50 15.89 -17.23
C ILE A 257 5.05 17.32 -16.88
N THR A 258 3.79 17.45 -16.41
CA THR A 258 3.26 18.75 -15.97
C THR A 258 3.98 19.26 -14.72
N ALA A 259 3.98 20.58 -14.48
CA ALA A 259 4.54 21.19 -13.28
C ALA A 259 3.89 20.61 -11.99
N ARG A 260 2.58 20.33 -12.03
CA ARG A 260 1.83 19.72 -10.92
C ARG A 260 2.32 18.30 -10.63
N THR A 261 2.48 17.47 -11.65
CA THR A 261 3.02 16.10 -11.53
C THR A 261 4.46 16.14 -10.99
N ARG A 262 5.30 17.02 -11.55
CA ARG A 262 6.67 17.24 -11.09
C ARG A 262 6.72 17.62 -9.61
N PHE A 263 5.91 18.58 -9.18
CA PHE A 263 5.84 18.99 -7.79
C PHE A 263 5.41 17.82 -6.89
N ARG A 264 4.30 17.14 -7.20
CA ARG A 264 3.78 16.02 -6.39
C ARG A 264 4.78 14.88 -6.24
N HIS A 265 5.52 14.55 -7.29
CA HIS A 265 6.48 13.44 -7.28
C HIS A 265 7.76 13.77 -6.53
N TYR A 266 8.33 14.96 -6.75
CA TYR A 266 9.69 15.28 -6.26
C TYR A 266 9.74 16.14 -5.00
N VAL A 267 8.60 16.66 -4.52
CA VAL A 267 8.59 17.55 -3.35
C VAL A 267 9.15 16.86 -2.11
N ASN A 268 10.11 17.54 -1.46
CA ASN A 268 10.67 17.15 -0.16
C ASN A 268 11.25 15.71 -0.06
N LEU A 269 11.68 15.08 -1.15
CA LEU A 269 12.34 13.77 -1.13
C LEU A 269 13.53 13.74 -0.15
N GLN A 270 14.37 14.77 -0.16
CA GLN A 270 15.55 14.88 0.74
C GLN A 270 15.17 14.87 2.23
N ARG A 271 13.92 15.20 2.56
CA ARG A 271 13.43 15.25 3.95
C ARG A 271 12.69 13.97 4.34
N PHE A 272 12.42 13.07 3.39
CA PHE A 272 11.57 11.91 3.64
C PHE A 272 12.24 10.93 4.60
N GLU A 273 13.45 10.49 4.30
CA GLU A 273 14.19 9.51 5.10
C GLU A 273 14.37 9.94 6.56
N PRO A 274 14.91 11.12 6.89
CA PRO A 274 15.07 11.53 8.28
C PRO A 274 13.71 11.69 9.01
N ARG A 275 12.64 12.05 8.30
CA ARG A 275 11.29 12.10 8.86
C ARG A 275 10.74 10.70 9.13
N LEU A 276 10.94 9.76 8.19
CA LEU A 276 10.54 8.36 8.36
C LEU A 276 11.27 7.75 9.55
N ALA A 277 12.60 7.88 9.61
CA ALA A 277 13.40 7.41 10.74
C ALA A 277 12.90 7.94 12.09
N ARG A 278 12.45 9.20 12.14
CA ARG A 278 11.85 9.77 13.34
C ARG A 278 10.48 9.17 13.63
N LEU A 279 9.63 9.01 12.61
CA LEU A 279 8.30 8.44 12.74
C LEU A 279 8.35 7.00 13.27
N LEU A 280 9.30 6.20 12.76
CA LEU A 280 9.50 4.80 13.19
C LEU A 280 9.84 4.70 14.68
N ARG A 281 10.64 5.62 15.22
CA ARG A 281 10.97 5.67 16.66
C ARG A 281 9.83 6.19 17.53
N ASP A 282 8.98 7.07 17.00
CA ASP A 282 7.96 7.77 17.80
C ASP A 282 6.67 6.97 17.99
N LEU A 283 6.41 5.95 17.15
CA LEU A 283 5.20 5.12 17.17
C LEU A 283 5.56 3.64 17.12
N LYS A 284 4.63 2.77 17.54
CA LYS A 284 4.78 1.31 17.40
C LYS A 284 4.29 0.85 16.02
N TRP A 285 5.07 -0.02 15.40
CA TRP A 285 4.82 -0.51 14.04
C TRP A 285 4.89 -2.03 13.97
N GLY A 286 4.15 -2.62 13.05
CA GLY A 286 4.14 -4.05 12.79
C GLY A 286 3.60 -4.38 11.41
N ARG A 287 3.54 -5.67 11.12
CA ARG A 287 3.04 -6.26 9.88
C ARG A 287 1.51 -6.24 9.84
N MET A 288 0.94 -6.12 8.66
CA MET A 288 -0.52 -6.12 8.48
C MET A 288 -1.14 -7.46 8.85
N ASP A 289 -0.54 -8.57 8.45
CA ASP A 289 -1.07 -9.90 8.76
C ASP A 289 -1.17 -10.17 10.27
N GLU A 290 -0.15 -9.76 11.05
CA GLU A 290 -0.16 -9.89 12.51
C GLU A 290 -1.22 -9.01 13.17
N ILE A 291 -1.37 -7.76 12.67
CA ILE A 291 -2.28 -6.76 13.26
C ILE A 291 -3.74 -7.05 12.92
N TYR A 292 -4.02 -7.49 11.69
CA TYR A 292 -5.40 -7.59 11.19
C TYR A 292 -5.95 -9.01 11.14
N LEU A 293 -5.09 -10.01 10.95
CA LEU A 293 -5.52 -11.41 10.87
C LEU A 293 -5.16 -12.22 12.15
N GLY A 294 -4.25 -11.67 12.97
CA GLY A 294 -3.70 -12.38 14.12
C GLY A 294 -2.64 -13.41 13.70
N ASN A 295 -1.86 -13.88 14.67
CA ASN A 295 -0.90 -14.94 14.45
C ASN A 295 -1.65 -16.24 14.13
N SER A 296 -1.71 -16.59 12.84
CA SER A 296 -2.00 -17.98 12.45
C SER A 296 -0.71 -18.76 12.75
N GLY A 297 -0.73 -19.56 13.82
CA GLY A 297 0.33 -20.49 14.15
C GLY A 297 0.57 -21.49 13.02
#